data_9aba34d9677fd7a7f8895a44c84f5b0a
#
_entry.id   9aba34d9677fd7a7f8895a44c84f5b0a
#
_cell.length_a   1.000
_cell.length_b   1.000
_cell.length_c   1.000
_cell.angle_alpha   90.00
_cell.angle_beta   90.00
_cell.angle_gamma   90.00
#
_symmetry.space_group_name_H-M   'P 1'
#
loop_
_entity.id
_entity.type
_entity.pdbx_description
1 polymer ?
#
loop_
_entity_poly.entity_id
_entity_poly.type
_entity_poly.pdbx_seq_one_letter_code
_entity_poly.pdbx_strand_id
1 'polypeptide(L)'
;MQFKRKYLATSILACTPLIMPTVSTSVVANELNWTIGVDNEFVYQDVYSDERRETINSENYILRPQLSLNFTSKRTNAFWRATHNHVRRSLQDANVTNNYTNYAYGGSFAAIQNLLTFTASGALNYQSAAANGFLVDSFLLNADNLSKTRSNRFGADFTLPRGDYFGHTTKLNYSITESEKRENSPNQLDSNVLSVSTNTFTGNDFERFSAQVNTDFSVSERSVNGDYTNRRASGNMSYRLISNLGVTATASHEANQVESQNNVFSNARQFNSVGAGLIWREAENKRIALTWNRADNDAIEEDENNKGYLGADINWQFTPRTQLSAGYTRRFFGESGNFSFQHRLKKLRTQVTYTEEVTSFSRLIAEPGNLGVFVCIDGITDLAACFQPNSLNYQLQPNEQFVQFSGQNSEINDELILRKALSWQLGTELRRTKVSINGRYSTNDYLESDRLSRTYSAGTSVAFAIGQKTNISWTTNAAVTDDIVAGERGTSEVFTSKIGLDRKIGRYFDLSLDFAYLQRDTEGRVFGGGGLGGLNGDIKDRRISLTLKYNLSK
;
A
#
# COMPACT_ATOMS: atom_id res chain seq x y z
N MET A 1 -23.39 22.21 -26.81
CA MET A 1 -24.29 21.05 -26.68
C MET A 1 -23.87 20.31 -25.41
N GLN A 2 -24.55 20.61 -24.30
CA GLN A 2 -24.30 19.97 -23.01
C GLN A 2 -25.08 18.67 -22.97
N PHE A 3 -24.41 17.53 -23.06
CA PHE A 3 -25.01 16.22 -22.75
C PHE A 3 -24.90 15.94 -21.25
N LYS A 4 -26.03 15.91 -20.57
CA LYS A 4 -26.18 15.48 -19.19
C LYS A 4 -25.80 13.99 -19.05
N ARG A 5 -24.59 13.72 -18.54
CA ARG A 5 -24.09 12.36 -18.23
C ARG A 5 -24.33 11.94 -16.77
N LYS A 6 -25.45 12.33 -16.17
CA LYS A 6 -25.73 12.03 -14.75
C LYS A 6 -26.50 10.72 -14.45
N TYR A 7 -26.73 9.84 -15.42
CA TYR A 7 -27.62 8.68 -15.19
C TYR A 7 -27.07 7.30 -15.56
N LEU A 8 -25.77 7.12 -15.76
CA LEU A 8 -25.24 5.79 -16.09
C LEU A 8 -24.56 5.04 -14.92
N ALA A 9 -24.28 5.69 -13.80
CA ALA A 9 -23.58 5.06 -12.67
C ALA A 9 -24.52 4.47 -11.59
N THR A 10 -25.81 4.81 -11.59
CA THR A 10 -26.74 4.41 -10.51
C THR A 10 -27.59 3.18 -10.80
N SER A 11 -27.57 2.64 -12.01
CA SER A 11 -28.44 1.53 -12.41
C SER A 11 -27.77 0.14 -12.50
N ILE A 12 -26.48 0.02 -12.23
CA ILE A 12 -25.79 -1.29 -12.26
C ILE A 12 -25.70 -1.96 -10.88
N LEU A 13 -25.99 -1.24 -9.81
CA LEU A 13 -25.84 -1.76 -8.43
C LEU A 13 -27.13 -2.39 -7.84
N ALA A 14 -28.22 -2.44 -8.58
CA ALA A 14 -29.53 -2.87 -8.02
C ALA A 14 -30.01 -4.25 -8.43
N CYS A 15 -29.35 -5.00 -9.29
CA CYS A 15 -29.83 -6.33 -9.71
C CYS A 15 -28.68 -7.26 -10.10
N THR A 16 -27.94 -7.77 -9.13
CA THR A 16 -27.36 -9.11 -9.27
C THR A 16 -28.04 -10.04 -8.28
N PRO A 17 -29.08 -10.78 -8.68
CA PRO A 17 -29.40 -11.99 -7.98
C PRO A 17 -28.17 -12.89 -8.09
N LEU A 18 -27.70 -13.43 -6.98
CA LEU A 18 -26.80 -14.55 -6.94
C LEU A 18 -27.43 -15.71 -7.73
N ILE A 19 -27.24 -15.72 -9.04
CA ILE A 19 -27.46 -16.92 -9.84
C ILE A 19 -26.24 -17.79 -9.52
N MET A 20 -26.35 -18.60 -8.49
CA MET A 20 -25.50 -19.76 -8.32
C MET A 20 -25.82 -20.68 -9.51
N PRO A 21 -24.90 -20.90 -10.46
CA PRO A 21 -25.07 -21.94 -11.43
C PRO A 21 -25.04 -23.27 -10.65
N THR A 22 -26.13 -24.00 -10.66
CA THR A 22 -26.14 -25.42 -10.28
C THR A 22 -25.36 -26.20 -11.33
N VAL A 23 -24.03 -26.16 -11.23
CA VAL A 23 -23.15 -27.03 -11.99
C VAL A 23 -23.03 -28.32 -11.18
N SER A 24 -23.51 -29.41 -11.76
CA SER A 24 -23.33 -30.78 -11.26
C SER A 24 -21.87 -31.06 -10.98
N THR A 25 -21.52 -31.20 -9.72
CA THR A 25 -20.18 -31.18 -9.18
C THR A 25 -19.62 -32.58 -9.03
N SER A 26 -18.50 -32.83 -9.68
CA SER A 26 -17.46 -33.68 -9.07
C SER A 26 -17.05 -33.03 -7.74
N VAL A 27 -17.08 -33.76 -6.64
CA VAL A 27 -16.77 -33.33 -5.28
C VAL A 27 -15.34 -32.75 -5.24
N VAL A 28 -15.22 -31.45 -5.39
CA VAL A 28 -14.02 -30.69 -5.05
C VAL A 28 -14.27 -30.19 -3.63
N ALA A 29 -13.42 -30.55 -2.69
CA ALA A 29 -13.53 -30.09 -1.31
C ALA A 29 -13.49 -28.56 -1.27
N ASN A 30 -14.67 -27.95 -1.07
CA ASN A 30 -14.79 -26.52 -0.79
C ASN A 30 -14.60 -26.37 0.72
N GLU A 31 -13.62 -25.59 1.13
CA GLU A 31 -13.37 -25.32 2.54
C GLU A 31 -13.90 -23.93 2.90
N LEU A 32 -14.85 -23.89 3.81
CA LEU A 32 -15.29 -22.68 4.48
C LEU A 32 -14.78 -22.69 5.90
N ASN A 33 -13.81 -21.86 6.17
CA ASN A 33 -13.28 -21.65 7.51
C ASN A 33 -13.84 -20.34 8.08
N TRP A 34 -14.30 -20.38 9.31
CA TRP A 34 -14.78 -19.19 9.99
C TRP A 34 -14.17 -19.05 11.37
N THR A 35 -14.00 -17.80 11.77
CA THR A 35 -13.55 -17.46 13.11
C THR A 35 -14.44 -16.36 13.67
N ILE A 36 -14.99 -16.57 14.85
CA ILE A 36 -15.70 -15.57 15.64
C ILE A 36 -14.85 -15.27 16.85
N GLY A 37 -14.56 -13.99 17.06
CA GLY A 37 -13.79 -13.54 18.20
C GLY A 37 -14.48 -12.41 18.93
N VAL A 38 -14.18 -12.27 20.21
CA VAL A 38 -14.55 -11.11 21.01
C VAL A 38 -13.36 -10.74 21.89
N ASP A 39 -12.84 -9.54 21.68
CA ASP A 39 -11.79 -8.97 22.51
C ASP A 39 -12.41 -7.99 23.52
N ASN A 40 -12.11 -8.20 24.79
CA ASN A 40 -12.43 -7.28 25.88
C ASN A 40 -11.14 -6.65 26.36
N GLU A 41 -11.00 -5.36 26.20
CA GLU A 41 -9.79 -4.62 26.53
C GLU A 41 -10.08 -3.52 27.54
N PHE A 42 -9.34 -3.51 28.63
CA PHE A 42 -9.29 -2.42 29.60
C PHE A 42 -7.99 -1.67 29.38
N VAL A 43 -8.07 -0.34 29.21
CA VAL A 43 -6.92 0.53 28.99
C VAL A 43 -6.91 1.64 30.03
N TYR A 44 -5.87 1.65 30.85
CA TYR A 44 -5.50 2.83 31.62
C TYR A 44 -4.54 3.68 30.78
N GLN A 45 -4.88 4.93 30.60
CA GLN A 45 -4.15 5.84 29.72
C GLN A 45 -3.85 7.15 30.45
N ASP A 46 -2.62 7.62 30.28
CA ASP A 46 -2.08 8.86 30.84
C ASP A 46 -1.48 9.67 29.67
N VAL A 47 -2.16 10.78 29.30
CA VAL A 47 -1.77 11.65 28.20
C VAL A 47 -1.36 13.01 28.73
N TYR A 48 -0.08 13.36 28.53
CA TYR A 48 0.42 14.69 28.74
C TYR A 48 0.43 15.48 27.42
N SER A 49 -0.11 16.67 27.42
CA SER A 49 -0.05 17.61 26.29
C SER A 49 0.62 18.91 26.76
N ASP A 50 1.63 19.35 26.03
CA ASP A 50 2.35 20.58 26.35
C ASP A 50 1.49 21.82 26.12
N GLU A 51 0.59 21.79 25.14
CA GLU A 51 -0.34 22.90 24.87
C GLU A 51 -1.28 23.18 26.04
N ARG A 52 -1.82 22.15 26.68
CA ARG A 52 -2.68 22.28 27.87
C ARG A 52 -1.92 22.33 29.16
N ARG A 53 -0.65 21.94 29.18
CA ARG A 53 0.20 21.75 30.37
C ARG A 53 -0.44 20.87 31.43
N GLU A 54 -1.30 19.97 31.01
CA GLU A 54 -2.07 19.09 31.87
C GLU A 54 -1.88 17.65 31.48
N THR A 55 -1.96 16.79 32.47
CA THR A 55 -2.03 15.33 32.28
C THR A 55 -3.48 14.89 32.35
N ILE A 56 -3.97 14.26 31.30
CA ILE A 56 -5.32 13.72 31.21
C ILE A 56 -5.24 12.21 31.46
N ASN A 57 -5.79 11.77 32.59
CA ASN A 57 -5.94 10.37 32.90
C ASN A 57 -7.29 9.87 32.41
N SER A 58 -7.31 8.72 31.77
CA SER A 58 -8.55 8.11 31.32
C SER A 58 -8.55 6.59 31.53
N GLU A 59 -9.71 6.07 31.92
CA GLU A 59 -10.00 4.66 31.95
C GLU A 59 -10.91 4.33 30.77
N ASN A 60 -10.43 3.42 29.92
CA ASN A 60 -11.11 3.12 28.68
C ASN A 60 -11.47 1.63 28.65
N TYR A 61 -12.67 1.34 28.20
CA TYR A 61 -13.14 -0.01 27.92
C TYR A 61 -13.43 -0.16 26.43
N ILE A 62 -12.85 -1.18 25.82
CA ILE A 62 -13.02 -1.45 24.40
C ILE A 62 -13.53 -2.88 24.24
N LEU A 63 -14.71 -3.01 23.62
CA LEU A 63 -15.29 -4.29 23.23
C LEU A 63 -15.18 -4.45 21.72
N ARG A 64 -14.52 -5.52 21.25
CA ARG A 64 -14.30 -5.79 19.83
C ARG A 64 -14.83 -7.16 19.42
N PRO A 65 -16.09 -7.31 19.08
CA PRO A 65 -16.55 -8.47 18.33
C PRO A 65 -15.95 -8.46 16.92
N GLN A 66 -15.49 -9.62 16.49
CA GLN A 66 -14.89 -9.83 15.18
C GLN A 66 -15.41 -11.10 14.51
N LEU A 67 -15.57 -11.04 13.20
CA LEU A 67 -15.96 -12.18 12.38
C LEU A 67 -15.03 -12.26 11.16
N SER A 68 -14.48 -13.42 10.92
CA SER A 68 -13.68 -13.72 9.73
C SER A 68 -14.24 -14.95 9.04
N LEU A 69 -14.43 -14.85 7.73
CA LEU A 69 -14.87 -15.91 6.85
C LEU A 69 -13.81 -16.10 5.78
N ASN A 70 -13.32 -17.31 5.56
CA ASN A 70 -12.40 -17.65 4.50
C ASN A 70 -12.99 -18.81 3.70
N PHE A 71 -13.17 -18.59 2.41
CA PHE A 71 -13.65 -19.60 1.47
C PHE A 71 -12.56 -19.93 0.47
N THR A 72 -12.24 -21.21 0.36
CA THR A 72 -11.25 -21.71 -0.59
C THR A 72 -11.84 -22.84 -1.41
N SER A 73 -11.74 -22.72 -2.72
CA SER A 73 -12.07 -23.76 -3.69
C SER A 73 -11.02 -23.83 -4.80
N LYS A 74 -11.16 -24.79 -5.69
CA LYS A 74 -10.22 -24.95 -6.83
C LYS A 74 -10.11 -23.71 -7.73
N ARG A 75 -11.16 -22.89 -7.82
CA ARG A 75 -11.22 -21.71 -8.71
C ARG A 75 -11.47 -20.41 -7.98
N THR A 76 -11.84 -20.45 -6.69
CA THR A 76 -12.27 -19.28 -5.95
C THR A 76 -11.57 -19.24 -4.60
N ASN A 77 -10.93 -18.13 -4.30
CA ASN A 77 -10.49 -17.78 -2.96
C ASN A 77 -11.20 -16.49 -2.57
N ALA A 78 -11.82 -16.47 -1.40
CA ALA A 78 -12.49 -15.28 -0.90
C ALA A 78 -12.33 -15.18 0.62
N PHE A 79 -12.21 -13.97 1.12
CA PHE A 79 -12.27 -13.70 2.54
C PHE A 79 -13.17 -12.50 2.82
N TRP A 80 -13.75 -12.50 4.00
CA TRP A 80 -14.47 -11.37 4.55
C TRP A 80 -14.17 -11.27 6.05
N ARG A 81 -13.86 -10.06 6.51
CA ARG A 81 -13.59 -9.76 7.93
C ARG A 81 -14.37 -8.52 8.33
N ALA A 82 -14.94 -8.55 9.53
CA ALA A 82 -15.54 -7.39 10.14
C ALA A 82 -15.12 -7.31 11.60
N THR A 83 -14.86 -6.10 12.07
CA THR A 83 -14.54 -5.79 13.45
C THR A 83 -15.34 -4.57 13.86
N HIS A 84 -16.08 -4.68 14.96
CA HIS A 84 -16.79 -3.57 15.55
C HIS A 84 -16.07 -3.16 16.83
N ASN A 85 -15.66 -1.89 16.93
CA ASN A 85 -15.02 -1.37 18.13
C ASN A 85 -16.03 -0.48 18.87
N HIS A 86 -16.49 -0.95 20.00
CA HIS A 86 -17.26 -0.16 20.96
C HIS A 86 -16.30 0.38 22.01
N VAL A 87 -16.02 1.68 21.95
CA VAL A 87 -15.04 2.37 22.79
C VAL A 87 -15.76 3.26 23.77
N ARG A 88 -15.66 2.96 25.06
CA ARG A 88 -16.14 3.80 26.15
C ARG A 88 -14.94 4.42 26.86
N ARG A 89 -14.85 5.74 26.83
CA ARG A 89 -13.80 6.52 27.49
C ARG A 89 -14.39 7.22 28.71
N SER A 90 -13.77 7.03 29.87
CA SER A 90 -14.07 7.77 31.06
C SER A 90 -13.01 8.85 31.25
N LEU A 91 -13.36 10.09 30.91
CA LEU A 91 -12.56 11.28 31.15
C LEU A 91 -12.98 11.89 32.49
N GLN A 92 -12.14 12.75 33.09
CA GLN A 92 -12.38 13.33 34.42
C GLN A 92 -13.79 13.93 34.59
N ASP A 93 -14.34 14.53 33.51
CA ASP A 93 -15.63 15.25 33.57
C ASP A 93 -16.70 14.71 32.63
N ALA A 94 -16.41 13.68 31.82
CA ALA A 94 -17.35 13.16 30.85
C ALA A 94 -17.08 11.68 30.48
N ASN A 95 -18.18 10.95 30.24
CA ASN A 95 -18.13 9.64 29.60
C ASN A 95 -18.47 9.79 28.12
N VAL A 96 -17.54 9.40 27.24
CA VAL A 96 -17.73 9.45 25.79
C VAL A 96 -17.75 8.03 25.25
N THR A 97 -18.72 7.74 24.38
CA THR A 97 -18.84 6.44 23.72
C THR A 97 -18.76 6.63 22.21
N ASN A 98 -17.85 5.92 21.59
CA ASN A 98 -17.63 5.95 20.14
C ASN A 98 -17.76 4.52 19.59
N ASN A 99 -18.32 4.40 18.40
CA ASN A 99 -18.49 3.13 17.71
C ASN A 99 -17.82 3.19 16.33
N TYR A 100 -16.97 2.20 16.05
CA TYR A 100 -16.25 2.11 14.79
C TYR A 100 -16.42 0.70 14.23
N THR A 101 -16.92 0.61 13.00
CA THR A 101 -17.07 -0.69 12.32
C THR A 101 -16.16 -0.72 11.11
N ASN A 102 -15.12 -1.52 11.19
CA ASN A 102 -14.21 -1.78 10.09
C ASN A 102 -14.59 -3.10 9.42
N TYR A 103 -14.50 -3.14 8.10
CA TYR A 103 -14.56 -4.40 7.37
C TYR A 103 -13.56 -4.42 6.23
N ALA A 104 -13.15 -5.63 5.86
CA ALA A 104 -12.37 -5.87 4.66
C ALA A 104 -12.86 -7.14 3.99
N TYR A 105 -12.88 -7.13 2.68
CA TYR A 105 -13.16 -8.32 1.87
C TYR A 105 -12.22 -8.38 0.68
N GLY A 106 -12.01 -9.58 0.21
CA GLY A 106 -11.25 -9.80 -1.00
C GLY A 106 -11.50 -11.18 -1.55
N GLY A 107 -11.32 -11.32 -2.85
CA GLY A 107 -11.45 -12.61 -3.50
C GLY A 107 -10.94 -12.60 -4.91
N SER A 108 -10.70 -13.81 -5.41
CA SER A 108 -10.33 -14.08 -6.79
C SER A 108 -11.14 -15.25 -7.32
N PHE A 109 -11.55 -15.15 -8.57
CA PHE A 109 -12.26 -16.21 -9.29
C PHE A 109 -11.58 -16.47 -10.63
N ALA A 110 -10.97 -17.66 -10.77
CA ALA A 110 -10.39 -18.12 -12.03
C ALA A 110 -11.50 -18.64 -12.97
N ALA A 111 -12.03 -17.75 -13.81
CA ALA A 111 -13.06 -18.10 -14.80
C ALA A 111 -12.53 -19.12 -15.80
N ILE A 112 -11.31 -18.88 -16.30
CA ILE A 112 -10.56 -19.82 -17.12
C ILE A 112 -9.20 -20.00 -16.45
N GLN A 113 -8.91 -21.21 -16.02
CA GLN A 113 -7.70 -21.52 -15.26
C GLN A 113 -6.44 -21.10 -16.04
N ASN A 114 -5.54 -20.35 -15.39
CA ASN A 114 -4.31 -19.80 -15.95
C ASN A 114 -4.47 -18.78 -17.10
N LEU A 115 -5.70 -18.39 -17.45
CA LEU A 115 -5.96 -17.46 -18.54
C LEU A 115 -6.72 -16.21 -18.08
N LEU A 116 -7.84 -16.38 -17.36
CA LEU A 116 -8.70 -15.26 -16.97
C LEU A 116 -9.11 -15.38 -15.50
N THR A 117 -8.71 -14.38 -14.72
CA THR A 117 -9.03 -14.29 -13.31
C THR A 117 -9.70 -12.95 -13.01
N PHE A 118 -10.85 -12.99 -12.34
CA PHE A 118 -11.49 -11.81 -11.78
C PHE A 118 -11.09 -11.65 -10.32
N THR A 119 -10.89 -10.40 -9.91
CA THR A 119 -10.58 -10.04 -8.53
C THR A 119 -11.56 -8.97 -8.04
N ALA A 120 -11.93 -9.06 -6.77
CA ALA A 120 -12.69 -8.02 -6.09
C ALA A 120 -12.14 -7.86 -4.68
N SER A 121 -11.95 -6.63 -4.23
CA SER A 121 -11.51 -6.34 -2.87
C SER A 121 -12.09 -5.01 -2.41
N GLY A 122 -12.20 -4.83 -1.11
CA GLY A 122 -12.61 -3.56 -0.54
C GLY A 122 -12.42 -3.54 0.96
N ALA A 123 -12.36 -2.33 1.49
CA ALA A 123 -12.22 -2.08 2.90
C ALA A 123 -13.00 -0.82 3.30
N LEU A 124 -13.45 -0.80 4.55
CA LEU A 124 -13.94 0.37 5.23
C LEU A 124 -13.13 0.52 6.50
N ASN A 125 -12.41 1.62 6.59
CA ASN A 125 -11.54 1.95 7.70
C ASN A 125 -11.80 3.37 8.20
N TYR A 126 -11.36 3.64 9.42
CA TYR A 126 -11.34 4.98 9.98
C TYR A 126 -9.89 5.46 10.00
N GLN A 127 -9.65 6.62 9.41
CA GLN A 127 -8.32 7.24 9.28
C GLN A 127 -8.35 8.65 9.85
N SER A 128 -7.23 9.14 10.32
CA SER A 128 -7.12 10.53 10.74
C SER A 128 -7.29 11.45 9.53
N ALA A 129 -8.15 12.46 9.68
CA ALA A 129 -8.35 13.50 8.66
C ALA A 129 -7.20 14.53 8.63
N ALA A 130 -6.31 14.54 9.63
CA ALA A 130 -5.16 15.43 9.67
C ALA A 130 -4.05 14.95 8.73
N ALA A 131 -3.37 15.86 8.07
CA ALA A 131 -2.32 15.57 7.10
C ALA A 131 -1.18 14.70 7.66
N ASN A 132 -0.82 14.86 8.92
CA ASN A 132 0.17 14.04 9.63
C ASN A 132 -0.45 13.09 10.67
N GLY A 133 -1.76 12.89 10.61
CA GLY A 133 -2.51 12.06 11.56
C GLY A 133 -2.19 10.57 11.48
N PHE A 134 -1.63 10.12 10.36
CA PHE A 134 -1.20 8.75 10.17
C PHE A 134 -0.09 8.31 11.14
N LEU A 135 0.66 9.26 11.69
CA LEU A 135 1.71 8.98 12.68
C LEU A 135 1.13 8.54 14.02
N VAL A 136 -0.12 8.91 14.30
CA VAL A 136 -0.82 8.61 15.56
C VAL A 136 -2.25 8.17 15.28
N ASP A 137 -2.42 7.09 14.54
CA ASP A 137 -3.74 6.52 14.24
C ASP A 137 -4.22 5.67 15.43
N SER A 138 -5.01 6.28 16.30
CA SER A 138 -5.53 5.64 17.50
C SER A 138 -6.94 6.10 17.80
N PHE A 139 -7.87 5.14 17.94
CA PHE A 139 -9.25 5.41 18.38
C PHE A 139 -9.34 6.15 19.73
N LEU A 140 -8.33 6.01 20.58
CA LEU A 140 -8.29 6.67 21.88
C LEU A 140 -7.77 8.11 21.80
N LEU A 141 -6.79 8.37 20.91
CA LEU A 141 -6.16 9.67 20.81
C LEU A 141 -6.85 10.58 19.76
N ASN A 142 -7.34 10.01 18.66
CA ASN A 142 -7.88 10.77 17.52
C ASN A 142 -9.39 10.57 17.30
N ALA A 143 -10.13 10.13 18.31
CA ALA A 143 -11.53 9.77 18.16
C ALA A 143 -12.40 10.83 17.44
N ASP A 144 -12.13 12.11 17.69
CA ASP A 144 -12.92 13.21 17.13
C ASP A 144 -12.48 13.63 15.72
N ASN A 145 -11.30 13.16 15.26
CA ASN A 145 -10.72 13.50 13.97
C ASN A 145 -10.62 12.31 12.99
N LEU A 146 -11.23 11.18 13.33
CA LEU A 146 -11.27 10.03 12.43
C LEU A 146 -12.34 10.23 11.36
N SER A 147 -11.94 10.14 10.11
CA SER A 147 -12.82 10.11 8.95
C SER A 147 -12.98 8.67 8.46
N LYS A 148 -14.20 8.34 8.08
CA LYS A 148 -14.54 7.03 7.53
C LYS A 148 -14.16 6.99 6.06
N THR A 149 -13.25 6.07 5.70
CA THR A 149 -12.80 5.89 4.32
C THR A 149 -13.22 4.52 3.81
N ARG A 150 -13.82 4.50 2.64
CA ARG A 150 -14.22 3.29 1.92
C ARG A 150 -13.40 3.19 0.64
N SER A 151 -12.86 2.02 0.38
CA SER A 151 -12.26 1.68 -0.90
C SER A 151 -12.85 0.39 -1.45
N ASN A 152 -13.14 0.34 -2.73
CA ASN A 152 -13.57 -0.86 -3.45
C ASN A 152 -12.75 -0.97 -4.72
N ARG A 153 -12.36 -2.18 -5.09
CA ARG A 153 -11.60 -2.46 -6.31
C ARG A 153 -12.12 -3.71 -6.99
N PHE A 154 -12.24 -3.62 -8.29
CA PHE A 154 -12.60 -4.71 -9.16
C PHE A 154 -11.53 -4.87 -10.23
N GLY A 155 -11.09 -6.09 -10.48
CA GLY A 155 -10.03 -6.38 -11.45
C GLY A 155 -10.36 -7.54 -12.35
N ALA A 156 -9.74 -7.53 -13.53
CA ALA A 156 -9.71 -8.66 -14.46
C ALA A 156 -8.28 -8.82 -14.98
N ASP A 157 -7.70 -9.98 -14.71
CA ASP A 157 -6.36 -10.36 -15.15
C ASP A 157 -6.48 -11.40 -16.28
N PHE A 158 -6.06 -11.02 -17.48
CA PHE A 158 -5.93 -11.92 -18.61
C PHE A 158 -4.46 -12.24 -18.83
N THR A 159 -4.09 -13.52 -18.86
CA THR A 159 -2.71 -13.97 -19.04
C THR A 159 -2.66 -15.05 -20.11
N LEU A 160 -2.13 -14.68 -21.29
CA LEU A 160 -1.75 -15.65 -22.30
C LEU A 160 -0.30 -16.08 -22.01
N PRO A 161 -0.06 -17.33 -21.60
CA PRO A 161 1.28 -17.83 -21.34
C PRO A 161 2.18 -17.66 -22.57
N ARG A 162 3.49 -17.62 -22.35
CA ARG A 162 4.46 -17.55 -23.43
C ARG A 162 4.30 -18.77 -24.34
N GLY A 163 3.77 -18.53 -25.54
CA GLY A 163 3.70 -19.51 -26.62
C GLY A 163 4.92 -19.45 -27.53
N ASP A 164 4.81 -20.04 -28.71
CA ASP A 164 5.88 -20.06 -29.70
C ASP A 164 6.18 -18.65 -30.22
N TYR A 165 5.15 -17.84 -30.52
CA TYR A 165 5.32 -16.52 -31.12
C TYR A 165 5.27 -15.37 -30.11
N PHE A 166 4.36 -15.40 -29.14
CA PHE A 166 4.25 -14.34 -28.14
C PHE A 166 3.56 -14.82 -26.86
N GLY A 167 3.76 -14.04 -25.80
CA GLY A 167 2.97 -14.05 -24.59
C GLY A 167 2.36 -12.69 -24.35
N HIS A 168 1.24 -12.64 -23.63
CA HIS A 168 0.52 -11.38 -23.35
C HIS A 168 -0.14 -11.41 -21.99
N THR A 169 -0.05 -10.30 -21.29
CA THR A 169 -0.79 -10.09 -20.03
C THR A 169 -1.54 -8.77 -20.10
N THR A 170 -2.80 -8.78 -19.68
CA THR A 170 -3.61 -7.56 -19.52
C THR A 170 -4.19 -7.55 -18.13
N LYS A 171 -4.06 -6.43 -17.44
CA LYS A 171 -4.69 -6.17 -16.15
C LYS A 171 -5.60 -4.97 -16.28
N LEU A 172 -6.86 -5.15 -15.96
CA LEU A 172 -7.86 -4.09 -15.87
C LEU A 172 -8.25 -3.95 -14.41
N ASN A 173 -8.21 -2.73 -13.89
CA ASN A 173 -8.65 -2.43 -12.54
C ASN A 173 -9.57 -1.21 -12.55
N TYR A 174 -10.63 -1.30 -11.78
CA TYR A 174 -11.51 -0.19 -11.48
C TYR A 174 -11.61 -0.05 -9.97
N SER A 175 -11.33 1.12 -9.44
CA SER A 175 -11.38 1.40 -8.01
C SER A 175 -12.20 2.63 -7.69
N ILE A 176 -12.89 2.58 -6.56
CA ILE A 176 -13.70 3.66 -6.00
C ILE A 176 -13.16 3.92 -4.61
N THR A 177 -12.78 5.16 -4.33
CA THR A 177 -12.30 5.58 -3.00
C THR A 177 -13.08 6.80 -2.55
N GLU A 178 -13.74 6.68 -1.41
CA GLU A 178 -14.59 7.71 -0.83
C GLU A 178 -14.20 7.93 0.63
N SER A 179 -14.17 9.18 1.08
CA SER A 179 -14.07 9.52 2.51
C SER A 179 -15.25 10.37 2.95
N GLU A 180 -15.63 10.21 4.22
CA GLU A 180 -16.67 11.03 4.83
C GLU A 180 -16.20 12.48 4.94
N LYS A 181 -17.02 13.41 4.44
CA LYS A 181 -16.74 14.84 4.54
C LYS A 181 -16.95 15.31 5.97
N ARG A 182 -15.96 15.99 6.52
CA ARG A 182 -16.08 16.63 7.83
C ARG A 182 -16.25 18.14 7.68
N GLU A 183 -17.03 18.73 8.58
CA GLU A 183 -17.33 20.18 8.55
C GLU A 183 -16.06 21.04 8.68
N ASN A 184 -15.03 20.54 9.36
CA ASN A 184 -13.79 21.27 9.65
C ASN A 184 -12.59 20.85 8.80
N SER A 185 -12.77 19.95 7.81
CA SER A 185 -11.69 19.54 6.90
C SER A 185 -12.08 19.83 5.47
N PRO A 186 -11.32 20.64 4.75
CA PRO A 186 -11.54 20.86 3.31
C PRO A 186 -11.18 19.61 2.50
N ASN A 187 -10.41 18.71 3.07
CA ASN A 187 -9.88 17.56 2.38
C ASN A 187 -10.90 16.41 2.33
N GLN A 188 -11.14 15.91 1.16
CA GLN A 188 -12.03 14.79 0.89
C GLN A 188 -11.39 13.88 -0.17
N LEU A 189 -11.53 12.58 0.03
CA LEU A 189 -11.28 11.59 -1.01
C LEU A 189 -12.62 11.23 -1.65
N ASP A 190 -12.74 11.45 -2.94
CA ASP A 190 -13.88 11.02 -3.75
C ASP A 190 -13.35 10.85 -5.18
N SER A 191 -12.92 9.63 -5.47
CA SER A 191 -12.19 9.35 -6.70
C SER A 191 -12.55 7.98 -7.26
N ASN A 192 -12.78 7.95 -8.57
CA ASN A 192 -12.91 6.75 -9.37
C ASN A 192 -11.70 6.61 -10.27
N VAL A 193 -11.02 5.47 -10.22
CA VAL A 193 -9.83 5.23 -11.05
C VAL A 193 -10.06 4.00 -11.92
N LEU A 194 -9.96 4.17 -13.24
CA LEU A 194 -9.85 3.08 -14.19
C LEU A 194 -8.41 2.96 -14.66
N SER A 195 -7.82 1.77 -14.54
CA SER A 195 -6.48 1.51 -15.04
C SER A 195 -6.43 0.23 -15.88
N VAL A 196 -5.68 0.31 -16.99
CA VAL A 196 -5.41 -0.82 -17.88
C VAL A 196 -3.92 -0.89 -18.09
N SER A 197 -3.32 -2.02 -17.78
CA SER A 197 -1.90 -2.27 -18.09
C SER A 197 -1.77 -3.52 -18.94
N THR A 198 -0.92 -3.45 -19.97
CA THR A 198 -0.64 -4.58 -20.85
C THR A 198 0.87 -4.82 -20.95
N ASN A 199 1.24 -6.07 -21.07
CA ASN A 199 2.60 -6.48 -21.36
C ASN A 199 2.58 -7.56 -22.43
N THR A 200 3.18 -7.28 -23.59
CA THR A 200 3.32 -8.23 -24.69
C THR A 200 4.79 -8.51 -24.92
N PHE A 201 5.18 -9.77 -25.02
CA PHE A 201 6.56 -10.17 -25.20
C PHE A 201 6.70 -11.32 -26.18
N THR A 202 7.87 -11.43 -26.81
CA THR A 202 8.17 -12.49 -27.80
C THR A 202 8.10 -13.90 -27.19
N GLY A 203 7.68 -14.84 -28.00
CA GLY A 203 7.57 -16.26 -27.67
C GLY A 203 8.90 -17.01 -27.70
N ASN A 204 8.78 -18.34 -27.65
CA ASN A 204 9.92 -19.24 -27.50
C ASN A 204 10.69 -19.50 -28.81
N ASP A 205 10.05 -19.33 -29.98
CA ASP A 205 10.69 -19.55 -31.30
C ASP A 205 11.75 -18.49 -31.63
N PHE A 206 11.76 -17.38 -30.90
CA PHE A 206 12.71 -16.31 -31.13
C PHE A 206 13.97 -16.46 -30.27
N GLU A 207 14.90 -17.31 -30.69
CA GLU A 207 16.13 -17.55 -29.91
C GLU A 207 17.08 -16.35 -29.83
N ARG A 208 17.19 -15.57 -30.92
CA ARG A 208 18.12 -14.42 -31.04
C ARG A 208 17.45 -13.08 -30.86
N PHE A 209 16.17 -12.99 -31.10
CA PHE A 209 15.39 -11.77 -31.03
C PHE A 209 14.49 -11.78 -29.81
N SER A 210 14.43 -10.69 -29.07
CA SER A 210 13.41 -10.51 -28.04
C SER A 210 12.87 -9.09 -28.10
N ALA A 211 11.55 -8.97 -28.01
CA ALA A 211 10.85 -7.71 -27.91
C ALA A 211 9.83 -7.76 -26.77
N GLN A 212 9.64 -6.63 -26.12
CA GLN A 212 8.64 -6.45 -25.09
C GLN A 212 8.03 -5.06 -25.24
N VAL A 213 6.71 -4.99 -25.13
CA VAL A 213 5.95 -3.73 -25.15
C VAL A 213 5.06 -3.72 -23.92
N ASN A 214 5.18 -2.64 -23.14
CA ASN A 214 4.33 -2.36 -21.98
C ASN A 214 3.49 -1.14 -22.28
N THR A 215 2.20 -1.18 -21.97
CA THR A 215 1.33 -0.01 -22.02
C THR A 215 0.56 0.12 -20.74
N ASP A 216 0.48 1.35 -20.22
CA ASP A 216 -0.29 1.69 -19.03
C ASP A 216 -1.19 2.88 -19.40
N PHE A 217 -2.47 2.74 -19.09
CA PHE A 217 -3.47 3.77 -19.26
C PHE A 217 -4.25 3.89 -17.95
N SER A 218 -4.40 5.11 -17.44
CA SER A 218 -5.25 5.34 -16.29
C SER A 218 -5.99 6.66 -16.40
N VAL A 219 -7.25 6.64 -15.96
CA VAL A 219 -8.10 7.82 -15.78
C VAL A 219 -8.55 7.83 -14.34
N SER A 220 -8.37 8.96 -13.67
CA SER A 220 -8.84 9.21 -12.33
C SER A 220 -9.83 10.37 -12.36
N GLU A 221 -11.10 10.09 -12.11
CA GLU A 221 -12.14 11.09 -11.90
C GLU A 221 -12.09 11.52 -10.44
N ARG A 222 -11.86 12.82 -10.18
CA ARG A 222 -11.70 13.38 -8.83
C ARG A 222 -12.70 14.50 -8.60
N SER A 223 -13.32 14.54 -7.41
CA SER A 223 -14.38 15.51 -7.13
C SER A 223 -13.88 16.95 -6.94
N VAL A 224 -12.62 17.15 -6.55
CA VAL A 224 -12.08 18.47 -6.16
C VAL A 224 -11.07 19.00 -7.15
N ASN A 225 -10.09 18.18 -7.56
CA ASN A 225 -8.89 18.65 -8.27
C ASN A 225 -8.94 18.43 -9.78
N GLY A 226 -10.11 18.10 -10.34
CA GLY A 226 -10.29 17.80 -11.76
C GLY A 226 -9.77 16.40 -12.14
N ASP A 227 -10.13 15.94 -13.33
CA ASP A 227 -9.82 14.60 -13.79
C ASP A 227 -8.34 14.49 -14.22
N TYR A 228 -7.71 13.37 -13.88
CA TYR A 228 -6.33 13.10 -14.26
C TYR A 228 -6.26 11.91 -15.21
N THR A 229 -5.58 12.11 -16.34
CA THR A 229 -5.32 11.07 -17.34
C THR A 229 -3.82 10.83 -17.48
N ASN A 230 -3.40 9.57 -17.36
CA ASN A 230 -2.04 9.12 -17.63
C ASN A 230 -2.05 8.10 -18.76
N ARG A 231 -1.14 8.26 -19.71
CA ARG A 231 -0.88 7.33 -20.82
C ARG A 231 0.60 7.06 -20.89
N ARG A 232 0.98 5.81 -20.83
CA ARG A 232 2.38 5.42 -20.95
C ARG A 232 2.51 4.21 -21.86
N ALA A 233 3.47 4.26 -22.78
CA ALA A 233 3.87 3.12 -23.58
C ALA A 233 5.40 3.02 -23.56
N SER A 234 5.94 1.82 -23.39
CA SER A 234 7.38 1.58 -23.49
C SER A 234 7.64 0.28 -24.21
N GLY A 235 8.63 0.30 -25.09
CA GLY A 235 9.05 -0.86 -25.84
C GLY A 235 10.57 -1.05 -25.78
N ASN A 236 11.00 -2.29 -25.70
CA ASN A 236 12.38 -2.66 -25.89
C ASN A 236 12.48 -3.81 -26.90
N MET A 237 13.48 -3.75 -27.74
CA MET A 237 13.83 -4.81 -28.67
C MET A 237 15.30 -5.12 -28.53
N SER A 238 15.67 -6.40 -28.55
CA SER A 238 17.08 -6.79 -28.51
C SER A 238 17.36 -7.92 -29.48
N TYR A 239 18.55 -7.86 -30.08
CA TYR A 239 19.05 -8.89 -30.98
C TYR A 239 20.42 -9.38 -30.51
N ARG A 240 20.56 -10.70 -30.31
CA ARG A 240 21.80 -11.33 -29.89
C ARG A 240 22.75 -11.48 -31.05
N LEU A 241 23.90 -10.83 -30.97
CA LEU A 241 24.94 -10.90 -32.01
C LEU A 241 25.87 -12.09 -31.79
N ILE A 242 26.42 -12.21 -30.58
CA ILE A 242 27.41 -13.21 -30.20
C ILE A 242 27.02 -13.74 -28.82
N SER A 243 27.08 -15.06 -28.61
CA SER A 243 26.88 -15.70 -27.31
C SER A 243 26.00 -14.92 -26.32
N ASN A 244 26.61 -14.02 -25.57
CA ASN A 244 25.96 -13.25 -24.48
C ASN A 244 25.80 -11.75 -24.81
N LEU A 245 26.36 -11.26 -25.91
CA LEU A 245 26.32 -9.84 -26.28
C LEU A 245 25.34 -9.60 -27.43
N GLY A 246 24.58 -8.54 -27.31
CA GLY A 246 23.63 -8.11 -28.33
C GLY A 246 23.48 -6.60 -28.39
N VAL A 247 22.67 -6.14 -29.31
CA VAL A 247 22.22 -4.76 -29.42
C VAL A 247 20.79 -4.66 -28.91
N THR A 248 20.45 -3.49 -28.37
CA THR A 248 19.11 -3.19 -27.88
C THR A 248 18.65 -1.83 -28.38
N ALA A 249 17.35 -1.72 -28.64
CA ALA A 249 16.68 -0.46 -28.94
C ALA A 249 15.53 -0.27 -27.95
N THR A 250 15.31 0.96 -27.54
CA THR A 250 14.26 1.35 -26.60
C THR A 250 13.44 2.49 -27.17
N ALA A 251 12.14 2.49 -26.88
CA ALA A 251 11.25 3.61 -27.19
C ALA A 251 10.28 3.79 -26.03
N SER A 252 9.98 5.02 -25.65
CA SER A 252 8.97 5.32 -24.65
C SER A 252 8.16 6.54 -25.01
N HIS A 253 6.88 6.52 -24.65
CA HIS A 253 5.94 7.62 -24.73
C HIS A 253 5.21 7.72 -23.39
N GLU A 254 5.12 8.92 -22.85
CA GLU A 254 4.35 9.22 -21.65
C GLU A 254 3.60 10.54 -21.85
N ALA A 255 2.31 10.57 -21.48
CA ALA A 255 1.49 11.77 -21.52
C ALA A 255 0.63 11.85 -20.26
N ASN A 256 0.70 12.97 -19.56
CA ASN A 256 0.00 13.26 -18.32
C ASN A 256 -0.81 14.54 -18.48
N GLN A 257 -2.08 14.51 -18.10
CA GLN A 257 -2.99 15.65 -18.22
C GLN A 257 -3.92 15.73 -17.02
N VAL A 258 -4.15 16.94 -16.52
CA VAL A 258 -5.17 17.25 -15.51
C VAL A 258 -6.19 18.20 -16.13
N GLU A 259 -7.47 17.87 -16.06
CA GLU A 259 -8.56 18.74 -16.50
C GLU A 259 -8.88 19.78 -15.43
N SER A 260 -7.99 20.78 -15.26
CA SER A 260 -8.20 21.90 -14.35
C SER A 260 -7.65 23.19 -14.98
N GLN A 261 -8.43 24.28 -14.93
CA GLN A 261 -8.07 25.55 -15.57
C GLN A 261 -6.84 26.24 -14.96
N ASN A 262 -6.49 25.92 -13.71
CA ASN A 262 -5.43 26.59 -12.96
C ASN A 262 -4.24 25.69 -12.62
N ASN A 263 -4.11 24.53 -13.28
CA ASN A 263 -3.07 23.56 -12.96
C ASN A 263 -1.93 23.62 -13.97
N VAL A 264 -0.69 23.42 -13.49
CA VAL A 264 0.53 23.29 -14.33
C VAL A 264 0.39 22.16 -15.36
N PHE A 265 -0.45 21.17 -15.08
CA PHE A 265 -0.77 20.04 -15.98
C PHE A 265 -2.06 20.21 -16.78
N SER A 266 -2.65 21.43 -16.83
CA SER A 266 -3.85 21.68 -17.65
C SER A 266 -3.63 21.36 -19.14
N ASN A 267 -2.40 21.52 -19.62
CA ASN A 267 -1.94 21.00 -20.90
C ASN A 267 -1.27 19.65 -20.71
N ALA A 268 -1.49 18.72 -21.63
CA ALA A 268 -0.84 17.41 -21.60
C ALA A 268 0.68 17.57 -21.60
N ARG A 269 1.35 17.03 -20.59
CA ARG A 269 2.81 16.96 -20.53
C ARG A 269 3.25 15.67 -21.20
N GLN A 270 3.93 15.80 -22.31
CA GLN A 270 4.40 14.67 -23.11
C GLN A 270 5.90 14.49 -22.96
N PHE A 271 6.30 13.24 -22.87
CA PHE A 271 7.69 12.83 -22.89
C PHE A 271 7.85 11.66 -23.86
N ASN A 272 8.66 11.86 -24.88
CA ASN A 272 9.02 10.83 -25.84
C ASN A 272 10.51 10.53 -25.74
N SER A 273 10.91 9.28 -25.84
CA SER A 273 12.33 8.96 -25.99
C SER A 273 12.55 7.77 -26.90
N VAL A 274 13.65 7.81 -27.63
CA VAL A 274 14.16 6.69 -28.41
C VAL A 274 15.64 6.51 -28.12
N GLY A 275 16.09 5.27 -28.05
CA GLY A 275 17.48 4.96 -27.74
C GLY A 275 17.95 3.66 -28.33
N ALA A 276 19.27 3.53 -28.38
CA ALA A 276 19.94 2.29 -28.79
C ALA A 276 21.17 2.05 -27.90
N GLY A 277 21.56 0.79 -27.79
CA GLY A 277 22.67 0.44 -26.91
C GLY A 277 23.08 -1.02 -26.99
N LEU A 278 23.78 -1.44 -25.97
CA LEU A 278 24.30 -2.79 -25.83
C LEU A 278 23.57 -3.54 -24.72
N ILE A 279 23.34 -4.82 -24.94
CA ILE A 279 22.78 -5.73 -23.94
C ILE A 279 23.73 -6.91 -23.75
N TRP A 280 24.05 -7.18 -22.49
CA TRP A 280 24.70 -8.41 -22.08
C TRP A 280 23.67 -9.32 -21.39
N ARG A 281 23.50 -10.54 -21.92
CA ARG A 281 22.54 -11.51 -21.43
C ARG A 281 23.23 -12.86 -21.24
N GLU A 282 23.45 -13.25 -20.00
CA GLU A 282 24.00 -14.56 -19.65
C GLU A 282 22.90 -15.63 -19.66
N ALA A 283 21.70 -15.28 -19.17
CA ALA A 283 20.51 -16.12 -19.14
C ALA A 283 19.26 -15.23 -19.26
N GLU A 284 18.06 -15.81 -19.34
CA GLU A 284 16.80 -15.08 -19.44
C GLU A 284 16.59 -14.10 -18.27
N ASN A 285 17.01 -14.49 -17.08
CA ASN A 285 16.90 -13.74 -15.84
C ASN A 285 18.23 -13.09 -15.37
N LYS A 286 19.21 -13.00 -16.28
CA LYS A 286 20.51 -12.35 -16.06
C LYS A 286 20.85 -11.47 -17.25
N ARG A 287 20.47 -10.22 -17.18
CA ARG A 287 20.69 -9.25 -18.25
C ARG A 287 21.09 -7.88 -17.69
N ILE A 288 21.94 -7.20 -18.43
CA ILE A 288 22.31 -5.80 -18.23
C ILE A 288 22.22 -5.13 -19.60
N ALA A 289 21.46 -4.04 -19.68
CA ALA A 289 21.36 -3.23 -20.88
C ALA A 289 21.77 -1.78 -20.56
N LEU A 290 22.59 -1.19 -21.42
CA LEU A 290 22.97 0.20 -21.39
C LEU A 290 22.60 0.83 -22.72
N THR A 291 21.84 1.93 -22.67
CA THR A 291 21.32 2.60 -23.84
C THR A 291 21.65 4.09 -23.80
N TRP A 292 21.96 4.64 -24.95
CA TRP A 292 22.00 6.08 -25.15
C TRP A 292 20.67 6.49 -25.78
N ASN A 293 19.94 7.36 -25.09
CA ASN A 293 18.60 7.77 -25.45
C ASN A 293 18.58 9.26 -25.77
N ARG A 294 17.73 9.63 -26.71
CA ARG A 294 17.37 11.02 -27.01
C ARG A 294 15.91 11.23 -26.62
N ALA A 295 15.67 12.24 -25.81
CA ALA A 295 14.34 12.63 -25.40
C ALA A 295 13.83 13.82 -26.22
N ASP A 296 12.52 13.84 -26.44
CA ASP A 296 11.74 14.98 -26.90
C ASP A 296 10.66 15.19 -25.84
N ASN A 297 10.64 16.36 -25.22
CA ASN A 297 9.86 16.59 -23.99
C ASN A 297 9.29 18.01 -24.00
N ASP A 298 8.02 18.15 -23.68
CA ASP A 298 7.36 19.42 -23.37
C ASP A 298 7.72 19.89 -21.94
N ALA A 299 9.01 19.79 -21.56
CA ALA A 299 9.47 20.15 -20.23
C ALA A 299 9.34 21.66 -19.97
N ILE A 300 9.28 22.01 -18.70
CA ILE A 300 9.14 23.39 -18.23
C ILE A 300 10.39 24.22 -18.53
N GLU A 301 11.56 23.59 -18.67
CA GLU A 301 12.83 24.24 -19.01
C GLU A 301 13.30 23.84 -20.41
N GLU A 302 13.27 24.79 -21.34
CA GLU A 302 13.64 24.58 -22.75
C GLU A 302 15.09 24.08 -22.96
N ASP A 303 16.02 24.43 -22.07
CA ASP A 303 17.43 24.06 -22.17
C ASP A 303 17.72 22.55 -21.95
N GLU A 304 16.78 21.79 -21.42
CA GLU A 304 16.93 20.36 -21.18
C GLU A 304 16.25 19.45 -22.21
N ASN A 305 15.46 20.02 -23.10
CA ASN A 305 14.53 19.27 -23.95
C ASN A 305 15.18 18.30 -24.96
N ASN A 306 16.38 18.53 -25.38
CA ASN A 306 17.01 17.76 -26.48
C ASN A 306 18.33 17.08 -26.07
N LYS A 307 18.67 17.04 -24.79
CA LYS A 307 19.91 16.39 -24.35
C LYS A 307 19.76 14.88 -24.34
N GLY A 308 20.74 14.20 -24.92
CA GLY A 308 20.85 12.74 -24.77
C GLY A 308 21.13 12.35 -23.33
N TYR A 309 20.62 11.19 -22.92
CA TYR A 309 20.85 10.64 -21.59
C TYR A 309 21.18 9.15 -21.63
N LEU A 310 21.90 8.70 -20.62
CA LEU A 310 22.22 7.28 -20.43
C LEU A 310 21.03 6.58 -19.76
N GLY A 311 20.53 5.49 -20.36
CA GLY A 311 19.58 4.57 -19.75
C GLY A 311 20.28 3.29 -19.33
N ALA A 312 19.84 2.70 -18.21
CA ALA A 312 20.32 1.41 -17.73
C ALA A 312 19.16 0.53 -17.27
N ASP A 313 19.19 -0.75 -17.64
CA ASP A 313 18.26 -1.79 -17.17
C ASP A 313 19.07 -3.01 -16.72
N ILE A 314 18.91 -3.40 -15.48
CA ILE A 314 19.59 -4.52 -14.86
C ILE A 314 18.53 -5.47 -14.31
N ASN A 315 18.58 -6.71 -14.73
CA ASN A 315 17.82 -7.80 -14.10
C ASN A 315 18.78 -8.96 -13.90
N TRP A 316 19.16 -9.20 -12.64
CA TRP A 316 20.23 -10.14 -12.32
C TRP A 316 19.82 -11.08 -11.20
N GLN A 317 19.61 -12.31 -11.55
CA GLN A 317 19.38 -13.37 -10.59
C GLN A 317 20.71 -14.06 -10.24
N PHE A 318 21.29 -13.70 -9.08
CA PHE A 318 22.53 -14.31 -8.60
C PHE A 318 22.34 -15.79 -8.25
N THR A 319 21.22 -16.08 -7.61
CA THR A 319 20.78 -17.42 -7.23
C THR A 319 19.25 -17.48 -7.31
N PRO A 320 18.60 -18.67 -7.30
CA PRO A 320 17.14 -18.76 -7.20
C PRO A 320 16.54 -18.02 -5.98
N ARG A 321 17.38 -17.63 -5.03
CA ARG A 321 17.00 -16.95 -3.78
C ARG A 321 17.43 -15.51 -3.69
N THR A 322 18.23 -15.02 -4.65
CA THR A 322 18.79 -13.67 -4.65
C THR A 322 18.64 -13.04 -6.01
N GLN A 323 17.86 -11.98 -6.06
CA GLN A 323 17.52 -11.26 -7.29
C GLN A 323 17.74 -9.76 -7.11
N LEU A 324 18.28 -9.12 -8.11
CA LEU A 324 18.43 -7.68 -8.26
C LEU A 324 17.73 -7.23 -9.53
N SER A 325 16.92 -6.20 -9.43
CA SER A 325 16.35 -5.48 -10.57
C SER A 325 16.60 -3.99 -10.35
N ALA A 326 17.14 -3.30 -11.33
CA ALA A 326 17.37 -1.86 -11.29
C ALA A 326 17.16 -1.25 -12.66
N GLY A 327 16.54 -0.08 -12.69
CA GLY A 327 16.34 0.71 -13.90
C GLY A 327 16.69 2.15 -13.64
N TYR A 328 17.32 2.79 -14.61
CA TYR A 328 17.59 4.22 -14.63
C TYR A 328 17.21 4.77 -16.00
N THR A 329 16.38 5.79 -16.00
CA THR A 329 15.82 6.41 -17.20
C THR A 329 15.51 7.88 -16.92
N ARG A 330 14.99 8.56 -17.92
CA ARG A 330 14.45 9.91 -17.78
C ARG A 330 12.95 9.90 -18.08
N ARG A 331 12.21 10.70 -17.35
CA ARG A 331 10.76 10.90 -17.52
C ARG A 331 10.45 12.41 -17.61
N PHE A 332 9.18 12.77 -17.77
CA PHE A 332 8.76 14.19 -17.87
C PHE A 332 9.13 15.04 -16.64
N PHE A 333 9.36 14.44 -15.49
CA PHE A 333 9.79 15.12 -14.26
C PHE A 333 11.32 15.04 -14.00
N GLY A 334 12.10 14.59 -14.99
CA GLY A 334 13.55 14.47 -14.89
C GLY A 334 14.07 13.04 -14.78
N GLU A 335 15.21 12.88 -14.17
CA GLU A 335 15.84 11.58 -13.96
C GLU A 335 14.99 10.71 -13.04
N SER A 336 14.83 9.45 -13.42
CA SER A 336 13.99 8.50 -12.70
C SER A 336 14.67 7.15 -12.55
N GLY A 337 14.62 6.60 -11.33
CA GLY A 337 15.19 5.32 -11.00
C GLY A 337 14.15 4.36 -10.37
N ASN A 338 14.39 3.08 -10.58
CA ASN A 338 13.76 2.03 -9.79
C ASN A 338 14.80 1.02 -9.36
N PHE A 339 14.59 0.42 -8.20
CA PHE A 339 15.50 -0.59 -7.66
C PHE A 339 14.71 -1.61 -6.84
N SER A 340 15.04 -2.88 -7.01
CA SER A 340 14.48 -3.95 -6.18
C SER A 340 15.54 -5.01 -5.95
N PHE A 341 15.85 -5.26 -4.70
CA PHE A 341 16.74 -6.33 -4.27
C PHE A 341 16.01 -7.25 -3.32
N GLN A 342 16.07 -8.55 -3.58
CA GLN A 342 15.45 -9.58 -2.75
C GLN A 342 16.47 -10.66 -2.44
N HIS A 343 16.52 -11.03 -1.17
CA HIS A 343 17.34 -12.14 -0.71
C HIS A 343 16.56 -13.01 0.28
N ARG A 344 16.42 -14.30 -0.01
CA ARG A 344 15.66 -15.27 0.79
C ARG A 344 16.53 -16.44 1.17
N LEU A 345 16.80 -16.57 2.45
CA LEU A 345 17.36 -17.79 3.05
C LEU A 345 16.26 -18.52 3.84
N LYS A 346 16.56 -19.71 4.31
CA LYS A 346 15.62 -20.50 5.13
C LYS A 346 15.11 -19.74 6.36
N LYS A 347 15.93 -18.89 6.94
CA LYS A 347 15.63 -18.16 8.18
C LYS A 347 15.82 -16.64 8.08
N LEU A 348 16.22 -16.13 6.92
CA LEU A 348 16.48 -14.71 6.72
C LEU A 348 15.83 -14.28 5.42
N ARG A 349 15.08 -13.19 5.47
CA ARG A 349 14.48 -12.54 4.30
C ARG A 349 14.88 -11.07 4.32
N THR A 350 15.37 -10.58 3.21
CA THR A 350 15.70 -9.16 3.04
C THR A 350 15.10 -8.67 1.74
N GLN A 351 14.49 -7.51 1.78
CA GLN A 351 13.98 -6.83 0.61
C GLN A 351 14.33 -5.35 0.71
N VAL A 352 14.79 -4.78 -0.40
CA VAL A 352 15.00 -3.34 -0.57
C VAL A 352 14.30 -2.94 -1.86
N THR A 353 13.47 -1.91 -1.81
CA THR A 353 12.76 -1.38 -2.98
C THR A 353 12.85 0.13 -3.02
N TYR A 354 13.13 0.68 -4.19
CA TYR A 354 13.04 2.09 -4.49
C TYR A 354 12.16 2.30 -5.71
N THR A 355 11.22 3.21 -5.60
CA THR A 355 10.26 3.54 -6.68
C THR A 355 10.06 5.04 -6.79
N GLU A 356 9.84 5.50 -8.01
CA GLU A 356 9.43 6.86 -8.32
C GLU A 356 8.20 6.82 -9.22
N GLU A 357 7.13 7.47 -8.79
CA GLU A 357 5.86 7.48 -9.52
C GLU A 357 5.06 8.76 -9.30
N VAL A 358 4.28 9.15 -10.30
CA VAL A 358 3.21 10.12 -10.14
C VAL A 358 1.92 9.37 -9.80
N THR A 359 1.32 9.71 -8.68
CA THR A 359 0.16 9.02 -8.13
C THR A 359 -0.72 9.98 -7.32
N SER A 360 -1.82 9.49 -6.75
CA SER A 360 -2.65 10.19 -5.75
C SER A 360 -2.85 9.31 -4.53
N PHE A 361 -3.26 9.89 -3.39
CA PHE A 361 -3.54 9.10 -2.20
C PHE A 361 -4.74 8.17 -2.38
N SER A 362 -5.76 8.58 -3.13
CA SER A 362 -6.89 7.71 -3.48
C SER A 362 -6.43 6.47 -4.24
N ARG A 363 -5.51 6.61 -5.18
CA ARG A 363 -4.91 5.48 -5.90
C ARG A 363 -4.06 4.60 -4.98
N LEU A 364 -3.25 5.19 -4.10
CA LEU A 364 -2.45 4.45 -3.13
C LEU A 364 -3.31 3.62 -2.17
N ILE A 365 -4.45 4.17 -1.72
CA ILE A 365 -5.41 3.47 -0.86
C ILE A 365 -6.11 2.34 -1.63
N ALA A 366 -6.48 2.58 -2.88
CA ALA A 366 -7.18 1.61 -3.72
C ALA A 366 -6.27 0.48 -4.23
N GLU A 367 -4.97 0.72 -4.36
CA GLU A 367 -3.98 -0.26 -4.81
C GLU A 367 -3.20 -0.85 -3.62
N PRO A 368 -3.67 -1.93 -2.98
CA PRO A 368 -2.99 -2.55 -1.84
C PRO A 368 -1.56 -2.99 -2.13
N GLY A 369 -1.21 -3.18 -3.41
CA GLY A 369 0.15 -3.49 -3.85
C GLY A 369 1.17 -2.41 -3.51
N ASN A 370 0.77 -1.14 -3.48
CA ASN A 370 1.62 0.01 -3.19
C ASN A 370 1.66 0.34 -1.69
N LEU A 371 0.61 0.02 -0.94
CA LEU A 371 0.58 0.02 0.54
C LEU A 371 0.80 -1.38 1.12
N GLY A 372 0.74 -2.41 0.25
CA GLY A 372 1.06 -3.79 0.50
C GLY A 372 -0.01 -4.57 1.27
N VAL A 373 -0.50 -5.65 0.65
CA VAL A 373 -0.94 -6.79 1.44
C VAL A 373 0.31 -7.42 2.01
N PHE A 374 0.47 -7.38 3.30
CA PHE A 374 1.59 -7.99 4.00
C PHE A 374 1.21 -9.37 4.48
N VAL A 375 2.15 -10.28 4.45
CA VAL A 375 2.06 -11.54 5.14
C VAL A 375 2.64 -11.32 6.52
N CYS A 376 1.80 -11.43 7.53
CA CYS A 376 2.17 -11.27 8.92
C CYS A 376 2.08 -12.61 9.63
N ILE A 377 2.83 -12.76 10.69
CA ILE A 377 2.69 -13.91 11.58
C ILE A 377 1.36 -13.79 12.31
N ASP A 378 0.66 -14.90 12.44
CA ASP A 378 -0.64 -14.98 13.10
C ASP A 378 -0.61 -14.32 14.49
N GLY A 379 -1.55 -13.40 14.72
CA GLY A 379 -1.62 -12.62 15.96
C GLY A 379 -0.74 -11.35 16.01
N ILE A 380 0.08 -11.07 15.00
CA ILE A 380 0.88 -9.85 14.91
C ILE A 380 0.29 -8.96 13.81
N THR A 381 -0.17 -7.77 14.20
CA THR A 381 -0.71 -6.75 13.28
C THR A 381 0.26 -5.59 13.05
N ASP A 382 1.50 -5.70 13.51
CA ASP A 382 2.51 -4.67 13.34
C ASP A 382 3.25 -4.85 12.00
N LEU A 383 3.31 -3.78 11.22
CA LEU A 383 4.00 -3.74 9.93
C LEU A 383 5.46 -4.24 10.00
N ALA A 384 6.13 -3.99 11.13
CA ALA A 384 7.50 -4.42 11.35
C ALA A 384 7.70 -5.94 11.34
N ALA A 385 6.68 -6.70 11.72
CA ALA A 385 6.71 -8.17 11.75
C ALA A 385 6.19 -8.83 10.47
N CYS A 386 5.85 -8.05 9.46
CA CYS A 386 5.19 -8.49 8.24
C CYS A 386 6.12 -8.33 7.04
N PHE A 387 5.94 -9.12 6.02
CA PHE A 387 6.65 -8.95 4.75
C PHE A 387 5.66 -8.82 3.60
N GLN A 388 6.03 -8.07 2.59
CA GLN A 388 5.22 -7.94 1.38
C GLN A 388 5.47 -9.14 0.47
N PRO A 389 4.46 -9.96 0.14
CA PRO A 389 4.64 -11.06 -0.80
C PRO A 389 4.82 -10.52 -2.23
N ASN A 390 5.64 -11.17 -3.03
CA ASN A 390 5.88 -10.77 -4.43
C ASN A 390 4.67 -10.96 -5.33
N SER A 391 3.66 -11.67 -4.87
CA SER A 391 2.46 -12.03 -5.61
C SER A 391 1.30 -12.20 -4.65
N LEU A 392 0.10 -11.78 -5.07
CA LEU A 392 -1.15 -12.08 -4.37
C LEU A 392 -1.48 -13.58 -4.34
N ASN A 393 -0.79 -14.38 -5.16
CA ASN A 393 -0.88 -15.83 -5.16
C ASN A 393 0.06 -16.49 -4.13
N TYR A 394 0.63 -15.71 -3.21
CA TYR A 394 1.45 -16.26 -2.13
C TYR A 394 0.63 -17.22 -1.28
N GLN A 395 1.12 -18.45 -1.10
CA GLN A 395 0.50 -19.42 -0.21
C GLN A 395 0.98 -19.17 1.21
N LEU A 396 0.04 -18.80 2.09
CA LEU A 396 0.31 -18.58 3.51
C LEU A 396 0.85 -19.87 4.15
N GLN A 397 1.89 -19.72 4.97
CA GLN A 397 2.34 -20.79 5.86
C GLN A 397 1.34 -20.93 7.04
N PRO A 398 1.33 -22.07 7.76
CA PRO A 398 0.33 -22.34 8.80
C PRO A 398 0.19 -21.29 9.92
N ASN A 399 1.20 -20.41 10.08
CA ASN A 399 1.21 -19.34 11.09
C ASN A 399 1.26 -17.95 10.45
N GLU A 400 0.86 -17.80 9.21
CA GLU A 400 0.87 -16.54 8.49
C GLU A 400 -0.54 -16.12 8.14
N GLN A 401 -0.79 -14.82 8.15
CA GLN A 401 -2.04 -14.20 7.73
C GLN A 401 -1.76 -13.05 6.77
N PHE A 402 -2.68 -12.82 5.83
CA PHE A 402 -2.64 -11.57 5.08
C PHE A 402 -3.16 -10.43 5.94
N VAL A 403 -2.36 -9.39 6.10
CA VAL A 403 -2.77 -8.16 6.76
C VAL A 403 -2.63 -7.01 5.77
N GLN A 404 -3.71 -6.30 5.57
CA GLN A 404 -3.70 -5.07 4.81
C GLN A 404 -3.51 -3.92 5.79
N PHE A 405 -2.35 -3.28 5.73
CA PHE A 405 -2.10 -2.05 6.46
C PHE A 405 -2.64 -0.89 5.63
N SER A 406 -3.87 -0.53 5.87
CA SER A 406 -4.42 0.72 5.39
C SER A 406 -3.99 1.81 6.37
N GLY A 407 -3.27 2.80 5.91
CA GLY A 407 -3.19 4.05 6.61
C GLY A 407 -1.85 4.58 7.06
N GLN A 408 -0.73 3.88 6.89
CA GLN A 408 0.54 4.42 7.39
C GLN A 408 1.13 5.61 6.61
N ASN A 409 0.52 6.08 5.54
CA ASN A 409 0.91 7.32 4.83
C ASN A 409 -0.22 7.79 3.91
N SER A 410 -1.46 7.57 4.26
CA SER A 410 -2.57 8.05 3.46
C SER A 410 -3.15 9.30 4.10
N GLU A 411 -2.97 10.42 3.44
CA GLU A 411 -3.71 11.63 3.74
C GLU A 411 -5.11 11.54 3.12
N ILE A 412 -6.08 12.19 3.75
CA ILE A 412 -7.36 12.45 3.12
C ILE A 412 -7.20 13.68 2.23
N ASN A 413 -6.49 13.51 1.14
CA ASN A 413 -6.24 14.52 0.12
C ASN A 413 -6.10 13.81 -1.23
N ASP A 414 -6.70 14.35 -2.29
CA ASP A 414 -6.69 13.75 -3.62
C ASP A 414 -5.82 14.53 -4.62
N GLU A 415 -4.81 15.24 -4.14
CA GLU A 415 -3.82 15.89 -4.98
C GLU A 415 -2.90 14.87 -5.65
N LEU A 416 -2.40 15.24 -6.82
CA LEU A 416 -1.34 14.50 -7.49
C LEU A 416 0.00 14.75 -6.80
N ILE A 417 0.72 13.68 -6.54
CA ILE A 417 2.04 13.71 -5.93
C ILE A 417 3.07 13.00 -6.81
N LEU A 418 4.25 13.59 -6.93
CA LEU A 418 5.44 12.87 -7.34
C LEU A 418 6.04 12.22 -6.10
N ARG A 419 5.86 10.92 -6.01
CA ARG A 419 6.32 10.13 -4.88
C ARG A 419 7.62 9.42 -5.21
N LYS A 420 8.62 9.59 -4.33
CA LYS A 420 9.85 8.80 -4.33
C LYS A 420 9.91 8.04 -3.00
N ALA A 421 10.01 6.73 -3.07
CA ALA A 421 9.97 5.89 -1.86
C ALA A 421 11.06 4.83 -1.88
N LEU A 422 11.88 4.81 -0.85
CA LEU A 422 12.82 3.75 -0.52
C LEU A 422 12.29 2.98 0.68
N SER A 423 12.14 1.68 0.56
CA SER A 423 11.79 0.81 1.68
C SER A 423 12.83 -0.30 1.82
N TRP A 424 13.16 -0.61 3.06
CA TRP A 424 14.05 -1.72 3.40
C TRP A 424 13.43 -2.54 4.52
N GLN A 425 13.48 -3.84 4.37
CA GLN A 425 12.92 -4.78 5.32
C GLN A 425 13.87 -5.98 5.49
N LEU A 426 14.06 -6.38 6.72
CA LEU A 426 14.82 -7.55 7.11
C LEU A 426 14.02 -8.34 8.15
N GLY A 427 13.77 -9.61 7.88
CA GLY A 427 13.09 -10.53 8.79
C GLY A 427 13.93 -11.78 9.03
N THR A 428 14.02 -12.21 10.29
CA THR A 428 14.66 -13.47 10.63
C THR A 428 13.81 -14.29 11.61
N GLU A 429 13.71 -15.59 11.35
CA GLU A 429 13.00 -16.52 12.20
C GLU A 429 13.98 -17.57 12.75
N LEU A 430 14.18 -17.52 14.06
CA LEU A 430 14.91 -18.49 14.84
C LEU A 430 13.89 -19.42 15.56
N ARG A 431 14.39 -20.45 16.24
CA ARG A 431 13.54 -21.45 16.88
C ARG A 431 12.50 -20.88 17.86
N ARG A 432 12.84 -19.83 18.59
CA ARG A 432 11.98 -19.19 19.60
C ARG A 432 11.88 -17.68 19.44
N THR A 433 12.64 -17.11 18.53
CA THR A 433 12.73 -15.66 18.37
C THR A 433 12.45 -15.31 16.92
N LYS A 434 11.56 -14.36 16.70
CA LYS A 434 11.31 -13.74 15.42
C LYS A 434 11.70 -12.28 15.54
N VAL A 435 12.49 -11.79 14.61
CA VAL A 435 12.95 -10.40 14.57
C VAL A 435 12.66 -9.84 13.20
N SER A 436 12.06 -8.67 13.14
CA SER A 436 11.98 -7.89 11.92
C SER A 436 12.46 -6.47 12.15
N ILE A 437 13.12 -5.91 11.16
CA ILE A 437 13.59 -4.53 11.14
C ILE A 437 13.14 -3.97 9.80
N ASN A 438 12.58 -2.78 9.81
CA ASN A 438 12.19 -2.08 8.61
C ASN A 438 12.65 -0.62 8.66
N GLY A 439 12.92 -0.07 7.51
CA GLY A 439 13.19 1.34 7.32
C GLY A 439 12.48 1.85 6.06
N ARG A 440 12.04 3.09 6.10
CA ARG A 440 11.40 3.74 4.97
C ARG A 440 11.81 5.20 4.89
N TYR A 441 12.08 5.64 3.68
CA TYR A 441 12.18 7.03 3.30
C TYR A 441 11.17 7.31 2.20
N SER A 442 10.39 8.37 2.30
CA SER A 442 9.52 8.81 1.23
C SER A 442 9.49 10.32 1.10
N THR A 443 9.47 10.78 -0.13
CA THR A 443 9.24 12.17 -0.48
C THR A 443 7.97 12.24 -1.32
N ASN A 444 7.05 13.12 -0.94
CA ASN A 444 5.84 13.44 -1.68
C ASN A 444 5.93 14.92 -2.07
N ASP A 445 6.10 15.17 -3.36
CA ASP A 445 6.07 16.50 -3.94
C ASP A 445 4.67 16.71 -4.54
N TYR A 446 3.92 17.66 -3.99
CA TYR A 446 2.53 17.91 -4.38
C TYR A 446 2.52 18.78 -5.61
N LEU A 447 2.06 18.22 -6.72
CA LEU A 447 2.12 18.86 -8.03
C LEU A 447 1.05 19.95 -8.23
N GLU A 448 0.07 20.03 -7.36
CA GLU A 448 -1.07 20.95 -7.43
C GLU A 448 -1.01 22.05 -6.35
N SER A 449 -0.12 21.89 -5.37
CA SER A 449 0.16 22.88 -4.33
C SER A 449 1.66 23.01 -4.11
N ASP A 450 2.11 24.15 -3.55
CA ASP A 450 3.52 24.38 -3.20
C ASP A 450 3.85 23.70 -1.86
N ARG A 451 3.75 22.36 -1.85
CA ARG A 451 3.99 21.54 -0.66
C ARG A 451 4.94 20.40 -0.97
N LEU A 452 5.89 20.17 -0.09
CA LEU A 452 6.83 19.05 -0.11
C LEU A 452 6.83 18.37 1.27
N SER A 453 6.51 17.07 1.30
CA SER A 453 6.55 16.26 2.52
C SER A 453 7.64 15.19 2.43
N ARG A 454 8.49 15.10 3.45
CA ARG A 454 9.55 14.09 3.56
C ARG A 454 9.36 13.31 4.84
N THR A 455 9.26 12.00 4.73
CA THR A 455 9.08 11.11 5.89
C THR A 455 10.20 10.10 5.95
N TYR A 456 10.82 10.02 7.11
CA TYR A 456 11.79 8.99 7.49
C TYR A 456 11.15 8.13 8.59
N SER A 457 11.17 6.83 8.44
CA SER A 457 10.69 5.95 9.50
C SER A 457 11.56 4.70 9.64
N ALA A 458 11.67 4.23 10.87
CA ALA A 458 12.35 2.98 11.19
C ALA A 458 11.57 2.24 12.27
N GLY A 459 11.50 0.92 12.13
CA GLY A 459 10.80 0.07 13.09
C GLY A 459 11.54 -1.22 13.36
N THR A 460 11.32 -1.75 14.56
CA THR A 460 11.84 -3.06 14.98
C THR A 460 10.73 -3.80 15.71
N SER A 461 10.58 -5.08 15.41
CA SER A 461 9.72 -5.98 16.15
C SER A 461 10.47 -7.24 16.53
N VAL A 462 10.32 -7.64 17.79
CA VAL A 462 10.90 -8.85 18.36
C VAL A 462 9.81 -9.63 19.03
N ALA A 463 9.60 -10.88 18.63
CA ALA A 463 8.72 -11.81 19.31
C ALA A 463 9.52 -12.99 19.84
N PHE A 464 9.35 -13.30 21.12
CA PHE A 464 10.07 -14.36 21.82
C PHE A 464 9.09 -15.33 22.50
N ALA A 465 9.13 -16.60 22.09
CA ALA A 465 8.34 -17.66 22.69
C ALA A 465 9.04 -18.19 23.96
N ILE A 466 8.54 -17.86 25.16
CA ILE A 466 9.04 -18.38 26.43
C ILE A 466 8.70 -19.86 26.57
N GLY A 467 7.56 -20.28 26.04
CA GLY A 467 7.09 -21.65 26.04
C GLY A 467 6.07 -21.89 24.92
N GLN A 468 5.31 -22.97 25.02
CA GLN A 468 4.29 -23.30 24.01
C GLN A 468 3.06 -22.37 24.04
N LYS A 469 2.83 -21.71 25.17
CA LYS A 469 1.62 -20.92 25.42
C LYS A 469 1.87 -19.46 25.77
N THR A 470 3.12 -19.04 25.86
CA THR A 470 3.47 -17.69 26.31
C THR A 470 4.49 -17.06 25.38
N ASN A 471 4.15 -15.89 24.87
CA ASN A 471 4.99 -15.07 24.00
C ASN A 471 5.21 -13.69 24.63
N ILE A 472 6.41 -13.15 24.49
CA ILE A 472 6.71 -11.75 24.72
C ILE A 472 6.93 -11.11 23.36
N SER A 473 6.33 -9.96 23.13
CA SER A 473 6.56 -9.14 21.95
C SER A 473 7.06 -7.76 22.37
N TRP A 474 7.97 -7.21 21.58
CA TRP A 474 8.42 -5.84 21.68
C TRP A 474 8.43 -5.23 20.30
N THR A 475 7.73 -4.10 20.15
CA THR A 475 7.71 -3.34 18.90
C THR A 475 8.08 -1.91 19.18
N THR A 476 8.90 -1.32 18.30
CA THR A 476 9.23 0.10 18.40
C THR A 476 9.28 0.70 17.01
N ASN A 477 8.75 1.90 16.86
CA ASN A 477 8.77 2.66 15.62
C ASN A 477 9.17 4.11 15.92
N ALA A 478 10.00 4.67 15.07
CA ALA A 478 10.33 6.09 15.06
C ALA A 478 10.04 6.63 13.65
N ALA A 479 9.43 7.80 13.59
CA ALA A 479 9.18 8.50 12.33
C ALA A 479 9.42 9.99 12.51
N VAL A 480 10.01 10.60 11.48
CA VAL A 480 10.20 12.04 11.36
C VAL A 480 9.58 12.49 10.05
N THR A 481 8.70 13.47 10.09
CA THR A 481 8.10 14.06 8.90
C THR A 481 8.42 15.54 8.86
N ASP A 482 9.05 15.96 7.77
CA ASP A 482 9.30 17.34 7.43
C ASP A 482 8.28 17.78 6.37
N ASP A 483 7.46 18.79 6.68
CA ASP A 483 6.56 19.43 5.74
C ASP A 483 7.06 20.83 5.42
N ILE A 484 7.15 21.14 4.13
CA ILE A 484 7.51 22.47 3.62
C ILE A 484 6.32 22.95 2.80
N VAL A 485 5.72 24.08 3.16
CA VAL A 485 4.60 24.69 2.45
C VAL A 485 4.87 26.18 2.29
N ALA A 486 4.89 26.65 1.04
CA ALA A 486 5.18 28.04 0.71
C ALA A 486 6.49 28.56 1.36
N GLY A 487 7.49 27.69 1.51
CA GLY A 487 8.78 28.01 2.11
C GLY A 487 8.84 27.92 3.65
N GLU A 488 7.71 27.76 4.34
CA GLU A 488 7.67 27.52 5.79
C GLU A 488 7.85 26.03 6.09
N ARG A 489 8.71 25.72 7.05
CA ARG A 489 9.00 24.33 7.46
C ARG A 489 8.33 23.99 8.79
N GLY A 490 7.72 22.83 8.84
CA GLY A 490 7.26 22.17 10.05
C GLY A 490 7.82 20.77 10.17
N THR A 491 8.20 20.35 11.36
CA THR A 491 8.73 19.00 11.63
C THR A 491 7.88 18.33 12.69
N SER A 492 7.56 17.06 12.47
CA SER A 492 6.87 16.22 13.44
C SER A 492 7.68 14.94 13.64
N GLU A 493 8.05 14.68 14.88
CA GLU A 493 8.77 13.48 15.31
C GLU A 493 7.82 12.60 16.14
N VAL A 494 7.74 11.31 15.80
CA VAL A 494 6.90 10.36 16.54
C VAL A 494 7.75 9.15 16.92
N PHE A 495 7.72 8.82 18.18
CA PHE A 495 8.29 7.59 18.71
C PHE A 495 7.20 6.78 19.39
N THR A 496 7.12 5.49 19.03
CA THR A 496 6.20 4.51 19.67
C THR A 496 6.98 3.30 20.12
N SER A 497 6.65 2.79 21.31
CA SER A 497 7.18 1.53 21.81
C SER A 497 6.09 0.76 22.52
N LYS A 498 5.97 -0.52 22.22
CA LYS A 498 4.98 -1.41 22.84
C LYS A 498 5.66 -2.71 23.26
N ILE A 499 5.43 -3.11 24.50
CA ILE A 499 5.83 -4.42 25.05
C ILE A 499 4.57 -5.17 25.39
N GLY A 500 4.43 -6.39 24.90
CA GLY A 500 3.27 -7.25 25.13
C GLY A 500 3.69 -8.61 25.70
N LEU A 501 2.85 -9.13 26.58
CA LEU A 501 2.90 -10.48 27.08
C LEU A 501 1.59 -11.19 26.74
N ASP A 502 1.65 -12.15 25.83
CA ASP A 502 0.50 -12.95 25.40
C ASP A 502 0.57 -14.35 26.00
N ARG A 503 -0.55 -14.83 26.55
CA ARG A 503 -0.66 -16.17 27.13
C ARG A 503 -1.95 -16.85 26.72
N LYS A 504 -1.84 -18.03 26.11
CA LYS A 504 -2.99 -18.91 25.81
C LYS A 504 -3.51 -19.59 27.08
N ILE A 505 -4.77 -19.34 27.40
CA ILE A 505 -5.48 -19.92 28.55
C ILE A 505 -6.51 -20.92 28.05
N GLY A 506 -6.12 -22.20 28.02
CA GLY A 506 -6.98 -23.22 27.46
C GLY A 506 -7.01 -23.24 25.95
N ARG A 507 -8.19 -23.53 25.38
CA ARG A 507 -8.37 -23.73 23.93
C ARG A 507 -8.90 -22.48 23.19
N TYR A 508 -9.65 -21.65 23.90
CA TYR A 508 -10.43 -20.57 23.29
C TYR A 508 -10.07 -19.18 23.82
N PHE A 509 -9.29 -19.08 24.88
CA PHE A 509 -8.98 -17.83 25.54
C PHE A 509 -7.50 -17.49 25.42
N ASP A 510 -7.23 -16.24 25.05
CA ASP A 510 -5.91 -15.64 25.10
C ASP A 510 -5.97 -14.40 26.02
N LEU A 511 -4.98 -14.27 26.91
CA LEU A 511 -4.80 -13.11 27.77
C LEU A 511 -3.57 -12.35 27.30
N SER A 512 -3.74 -11.05 27.06
CA SER A 512 -2.64 -10.15 26.69
C SER A 512 -2.53 -9.01 27.70
N LEU A 513 -1.31 -8.73 28.13
CA LEU A 513 -0.95 -7.56 28.92
C LEU A 513 0.04 -6.74 28.10
N ASP A 514 -0.34 -5.51 27.78
CA ASP A 514 0.45 -4.61 26.94
C ASP A 514 0.82 -3.34 27.71
N PHE A 515 2.05 -2.90 27.54
CA PHE A 515 2.51 -1.57 27.93
C PHE A 515 2.91 -0.82 26.65
N ALA A 516 2.32 0.34 26.41
CA ALA A 516 2.60 1.17 25.24
C ALA A 516 3.01 2.59 25.66
N TYR A 517 4.00 3.10 24.96
CA TYR A 517 4.47 4.49 25.06
C TYR A 517 4.47 5.13 23.69
N LEU A 518 3.95 6.36 23.62
CA LEU A 518 3.99 7.20 22.42
C LEU A 518 4.47 8.59 22.84
N GLN A 519 5.41 9.13 22.06
CA GLN A 519 5.83 10.51 22.13
C GLN A 519 5.72 11.13 20.76
N ARG A 520 5.18 12.33 20.68
CA ARG A 520 5.18 13.18 19.49
C ARG A 520 5.72 14.54 19.90
N ASP A 521 6.74 14.98 19.19
CA ASP A 521 7.32 16.30 19.30
C ASP A 521 7.12 17.05 17.97
N THR A 522 6.75 18.33 18.01
CA THR A 522 6.44 19.12 16.83
C THR A 522 7.12 20.47 16.88
N GLU A 523 7.78 20.86 15.79
CA GLU A 523 8.44 22.15 15.65
C GLU A 523 7.91 22.88 14.41
N GLY A 524 7.74 24.19 14.49
CA GLY A 524 7.29 25.05 13.40
C GLY A 524 5.80 24.89 13.09
N ARG A 525 5.41 25.25 11.85
CA ARG A 525 4.03 25.14 11.39
C ARG A 525 3.74 23.76 10.85
N VAL A 526 3.09 22.92 11.66
CA VAL A 526 2.65 21.59 11.21
C VAL A 526 1.31 21.72 10.48
N PHE A 527 1.28 21.40 9.19
CA PHE A 527 0.07 21.45 8.38
C PHE A 527 -0.85 20.27 8.72
N GLY A 528 -2.13 20.56 8.92
CA GLY A 528 -3.14 19.58 9.28
C GLY A 528 -3.20 19.23 10.76
N GLY A 529 -2.70 20.08 11.61
CA GLY A 529 -2.66 19.94 13.07
C GLY A 529 -4.02 20.02 13.77
N GLY A 530 -4.96 19.17 13.44
CA GLY A 530 -6.21 18.94 14.17
C GLY A 530 -6.20 17.57 14.84
N GLY A 531 -5.07 17.14 15.42
CA GLY A 531 -4.98 15.87 16.15
C GLY A 531 -5.46 15.99 17.58
N LEU A 532 -6.11 14.95 18.11
CA LEU A 532 -6.45 14.76 19.53
C LEU A 532 -7.43 15.76 20.13
N GLY A 533 -8.62 15.95 19.51
CA GLY A 533 -9.63 16.83 20.10
C GLY A 533 -9.13 18.25 20.35
N GLY A 534 -8.25 18.78 19.44
CA GLY A 534 -7.61 20.08 19.59
C GLY A 534 -6.27 20.06 20.32
N LEU A 535 -5.65 18.90 20.56
CA LEU A 535 -4.27 18.85 21.07
C LEU A 535 -3.28 19.00 19.90
N ASN A 536 -2.87 20.23 19.64
CA ASN A 536 -1.73 20.55 18.79
C ASN A 536 -0.45 20.52 19.66
N GLY A 537 0.70 20.16 19.08
CA GLY A 537 1.98 20.21 19.80
C GLY A 537 2.45 18.87 20.36
N ASP A 538 3.29 18.95 21.36
CA ASP A 538 3.98 17.80 21.94
C ASP A 538 3.05 16.96 22.82
N ILE A 539 3.11 15.65 22.61
CA ILE A 539 2.23 14.70 23.30
C ILE A 539 3.08 13.54 23.82
N LYS A 540 2.83 13.16 25.07
CA LYS A 540 3.36 11.92 25.65
C LYS A 540 2.18 11.09 26.14
N ASP A 541 2.07 9.87 25.64
CA ASP A 541 0.97 8.94 25.96
C ASP A 541 1.55 7.64 26.51
N ARG A 542 1.08 7.26 27.68
CA ARG A 542 1.45 6.02 28.36
C ARG A 542 0.20 5.18 28.56
N ARG A 543 0.25 3.92 28.17
CA ARG A 543 -0.90 3.03 28.28
C ARG A 543 -0.49 1.72 28.91
N ILE A 544 -1.38 1.20 29.74
CA ILE A 544 -1.37 -0.18 30.18
C ILE A 544 -2.70 -0.78 29.75
N SER A 545 -2.67 -1.87 29.01
CA SER A 545 -3.90 -2.54 28.60
C SER A 545 -3.89 -4.01 28.96
N LEU A 546 -5.04 -4.49 29.42
CA LEU A 546 -5.33 -5.89 29.70
C LEU A 546 -6.43 -6.34 28.73
N THR A 547 -6.12 -7.31 27.89
CA THR A 547 -7.06 -7.82 26.89
C THR A 547 -7.34 -9.30 27.12
N LEU A 548 -8.61 -9.63 27.24
CA LEU A 548 -9.09 -11.02 27.21
C LEU A 548 -9.73 -11.27 25.84
N LYS A 549 -9.14 -12.16 25.08
CA LYS A 549 -9.63 -12.57 23.75
C LYS A 549 -10.30 -13.92 23.83
N TYR A 550 -11.49 -14.02 23.28
CA TYR A 550 -12.19 -15.28 23.04
C TYR A 550 -12.23 -15.56 21.54
N ASN A 551 -11.75 -16.71 21.12
CA ASN A 551 -11.73 -17.11 19.71
C ASN A 551 -12.34 -18.50 19.53
N LEU A 552 -13.34 -18.58 18.66
CA LEU A 552 -13.98 -19.82 18.21
C LEU A 552 -13.75 -19.95 16.69
N SER A 553 -13.10 -21.02 16.26
CA SER A 553 -12.80 -21.28 14.84
C SER A 553 -13.25 -22.70 14.45
N LYS A 554 -13.65 -22.83 13.20
CA LYS A 554 -13.96 -24.11 12.54
C LYS A 554 -13.23 -24.19 11.21
#